data_15bca89f1fa213f6505a81730fe65926
#
_entry.id   15bca89f1fa213f6505a81730fe65926
#
_cell.length_a   1.000
_cell.length_b   1.000
_cell.length_c   1.000
_cell.angle_alpha   90.00
_cell.angle_beta   90.00
_cell.angle_gamma   90.00
#
_symmetry.space_group_name_H-M   'P 1'
#
loop_
_entity.id
_entity.type
_entity.pdbx_description
1 polymer ?
#
loop_
_entity_poly.entity_id
_entity_poly.type
_entity_poly.pdbx_seq_one_letter_code
_entity_poly.pdbx_strand_id
1 'polypeptide(L)'
;MKTTSRRRAIGAIIAGWMIGGAASMAQSYELKRGHDSLYWLNEWRLPYPVYRLQTGDIDGDGSNDAMVGVVKSTRFYPERGRRLFIFKQLNGHVRPMWMGSKLGGILQDFRFVDGRLRSLETTTDSLYVVAEYRWAGFGMAFDRFIIKGVNRETATKYFEQ
;
A
#
# COMPACT_ATOMS: atom_id res chain seq x y z
N MET A 1 83.85 6.43 -4.50
CA MET A 1 82.86 6.00 -3.48
C MET A 1 81.45 6.38 -3.98
N LYS A 2 80.66 5.34 -4.41
CA LYS A 2 79.29 5.56 -4.92
C LYS A 2 78.32 5.00 -3.85
N THR A 3 77.56 5.91 -3.27
CA THR A 3 76.55 5.56 -2.26
C THR A 3 75.19 5.37 -2.95
N THR A 4 74.70 4.13 -2.97
CA THR A 4 73.45 3.74 -3.59
C THR A 4 72.32 3.86 -2.56
N SER A 5 71.43 4.83 -2.75
CA SER A 5 70.23 5.00 -1.93
C SER A 5 69.12 4.04 -2.40
N ARG A 6 68.74 3.10 -1.54
CA ARG A 6 67.57 2.21 -1.77
C ARG A 6 66.28 2.96 -1.33
N ARG A 7 65.42 3.29 -2.28
CA ARG A 7 64.05 3.73 -1.99
C ARG A 7 63.19 2.52 -1.70
N ARG A 8 62.63 2.45 -0.51
CA ARG A 8 61.59 1.48 -0.13
C ARG A 8 60.24 1.97 -0.67
N ALA A 9 59.59 1.19 -1.53
CA ALA A 9 58.22 1.44 -1.94
C ALA A 9 57.29 0.94 -0.83
N ILE A 10 56.49 1.82 -0.29
CA ILE A 10 55.37 1.49 0.65
C ILE A 10 54.17 1.18 -0.21
N GLY A 11 53.81 -0.09 -0.29
CA GLY A 11 52.57 -0.52 -0.94
C GLY A 11 51.36 -0.16 -0.06
N ALA A 12 50.52 0.74 -0.53
CA ALA A 12 49.24 1.00 0.09
C ALA A 12 48.24 -0.11 -0.26
N ILE A 13 47.85 -0.88 0.74
CA ILE A 13 46.76 -1.85 0.63
C ILE A 13 45.44 -1.10 0.71
N ILE A 14 44.76 -0.92 -0.42
CA ILE A 14 43.39 -0.39 -0.45
C ILE A 14 42.49 -1.58 -0.11
N ALA A 15 42.00 -1.62 1.13
CA ALA A 15 40.93 -2.52 1.54
C ALA A 15 39.64 -2.03 0.90
N GLY A 16 39.24 -2.65 -0.21
CA GLY A 16 37.93 -2.43 -0.83
C GLY A 16 36.84 -2.95 0.10
N TRP A 17 36.05 -2.05 0.68
CA TRP A 17 34.82 -2.39 1.37
C TRP A 17 33.77 -2.77 0.31
N MET A 18 33.55 -4.06 0.17
CA MET A 18 32.36 -4.56 -0.54
C MET A 18 31.16 -4.25 0.30
N ILE A 19 30.47 -3.16 -0.02
CA ILE A 19 29.12 -2.92 0.49
C ILE A 19 28.22 -3.91 -0.25
N GLY A 20 28.02 -5.08 0.34
CA GLY A 20 27.02 -6.03 -0.09
C GLY A 20 25.64 -5.41 0.14
N GLY A 21 25.11 -4.73 -0.85
CA GLY A 21 23.72 -4.33 -0.87
C GLY A 21 22.87 -5.60 -0.87
N ALA A 22 22.27 -5.94 0.26
CA ALA A 22 21.20 -6.92 0.29
C ALA A 22 20.10 -6.38 -0.62
N ALA A 23 19.93 -6.99 -1.80
CA ALA A 23 18.78 -6.73 -2.63
C ALA A 23 17.55 -7.10 -1.81
N SER A 24 16.82 -6.10 -1.34
CA SER A 24 15.51 -6.30 -0.73
C SER A 24 14.66 -7.00 -1.77
N MET A 25 14.34 -8.27 -1.54
CA MET A 25 13.40 -9.00 -2.37
C MET A 25 12.07 -8.27 -2.24
N ALA A 26 11.71 -7.51 -3.28
CA ALA A 26 10.45 -6.77 -3.29
C ALA A 26 9.31 -7.75 -3.01
N GLN A 27 8.57 -7.51 -1.94
CA GLN A 27 7.41 -8.33 -1.58
C GLN A 27 6.40 -8.23 -2.71
N SER A 28 6.03 -9.37 -3.28
CA SER A 28 5.07 -9.46 -4.38
C SER A 28 3.76 -10.07 -3.90
N TYR A 29 2.66 -9.52 -4.38
CA TYR A 29 1.33 -10.02 -4.11
C TYR A 29 0.67 -10.50 -5.40
N GLU A 30 0.15 -11.71 -5.37
CA GLU A 30 -0.61 -12.31 -6.46
C GLU A 30 -2.06 -12.50 -6.02
N LEU A 31 -2.99 -11.99 -6.82
CA LEU A 31 -4.43 -12.18 -6.60
C LEU A 31 -4.94 -13.23 -7.58
N LYS A 32 -5.37 -14.37 -7.06
CA LYS A 32 -5.98 -15.46 -7.84
C LYS A 32 -7.48 -15.50 -7.58
N ARG A 33 -8.26 -15.63 -8.64
CA ARG A 33 -9.68 -15.89 -8.56
C ARG A 33 -9.93 -17.39 -8.55
N GLY A 34 -10.66 -17.88 -7.54
CA GLY A 34 -11.22 -19.22 -7.46
C GLY A 34 -12.67 -19.28 -7.94
N HIS A 35 -13.40 -20.33 -7.53
CA HIS A 35 -14.81 -20.47 -7.78
C HIS A 35 -15.66 -19.64 -6.80
N ASP A 36 -16.90 -19.35 -7.15
CA ASP A 36 -17.93 -18.76 -6.27
C ASP A 36 -17.52 -17.48 -5.53
N SER A 37 -16.91 -16.53 -6.25
CA SER A 37 -16.42 -15.25 -5.67
C SER A 37 -15.35 -15.42 -4.58
N LEU A 38 -14.68 -16.56 -4.57
CA LEU A 38 -13.52 -16.83 -3.75
C LEU A 38 -12.27 -16.27 -4.43
N TYR A 39 -11.45 -15.55 -3.66
CA TYR A 39 -10.15 -15.05 -4.10
C TYR A 39 -9.06 -15.49 -3.12
N TRP A 40 -7.83 -15.48 -3.60
CA TRP A 40 -6.63 -15.74 -2.83
C TRP A 40 -5.62 -14.64 -3.07
N LEU A 41 -5.16 -14.02 -2.01
CA LEU A 41 -4.02 -13.12 -2.02
C LEU A 41 -2.81 -13.92 -1.54
N ASN A 42 -1.97 -14.39 -2.46
CA ASN A 42 -0.99 -15.45 -2.21
C ASN A 42 -1.67 -16.67 -1.57
N GLU A 43 -1.37 -17.01 -0.32
CA GLU A 43 -2.01 -18.07 0.45
C GLU A 43 -3.22 -17.62 1.29
N TRP A 44 -3.48 -16.32 1.36
CA TRP A 44 -4.57 -15.77 2.18
C TRP A 44 -5.92 -15.83 1.48
N ARG A 45 -6.89 -16.49 2.10
CA ARG A 45 -8.23 -16.66 1.54
C ARG A 45 -9.10 -15.42 1.73
N LEU A 46 -9.71 -14.95 0.64
CA LEU A 46 -10.67 -13.85 0.59
C LEU A 46 -12.04 -14.38 0.11
N PRO A 47 -12.95 -14.78 1.02
CA PRO A 47 -14.23 -15.43 0.67
C PRO A 47 -15.31 -14.39 0.30
N TYR A 48 -14.96 -13.41 -0.52
CA TYR A 48 -15.84 -12.34 -0.99
C TYR A 48 -15.30 -11.72 -2.27
N PRO A 49 -16.16 -11.03 -3.08
CA PRO A 49 -15.71 -10.38 -4.29
C PRO A 49 -14.60 -9.35 -4.03
N VAL A 50 -13.58 -9.38 -4.87
CA VAL A 50 -12.50 -8.39 -4.91
C VAL A 50 -12.68 -7.54 -6.17
N TYR A 51 -12.64 -6.22 -6.03
CA TYR A 51 -12.79 -5.30 -7.16
C TYR A 51 -11.47 -4.57 -7.49
N ARG A 52 -10.51 -4.54 -6.59
CA ARG A 52 -9.23 -3.83 -6.78
C ARG A 52 -8.12 -4.45 -5.94
N LEU A 53 -6.92 -4.53 -6.52
CA LEU A 53 -5.66 -4.73 -5.80
C LEU A 53 -4.71 -3.60 -6.18
N GLN A 54 -4.09 -2.99 -5.19
CA GLN A 54 -2.93 -2.10 -5.35
C GLN A 54 -1.88 -2.46 -4.32
N THR A 55 -0.63 -2.17 -4.65
CA THR A 55 0.51 -2.44 -3.76
C THR A 55 1.34 -1.18 -3.59
N GLY A 56 1.96 -1.05 -2.43
CA GLY A 56 2.86 0.04 -2.09
C GLY A 56 3.12 0.08 -0.60
N ASP A 57 4.10 0.82 -0.20
CA ASP A 57 4.49 1.01 1.21
C ASP A 57 3.53 2.01 1.87
N ILE A 58 2.44 1.49 2.47
CA ILE A 58 1.41 2.34 3.09
C ILE A 58 1.79 2.78 4.51
N ASP A 59 2.59 2.01 5.21
CA ASP A 59 3.02 2.30 6.58
C ASP A 59 4.40 2.95 6.70
N GLY A 60 5.14 3.07 5.59
CA GLY A 60 6.43 3.75 5.52
C GLY A 60 7.60 2.92 6.05
N ASP A 61 7.48 1.59 6.10
CA ASP A 61 8.54 0.71 6.60
C ASP A 61 9.52 0.22 5.51
N GLY A 62 9.33 0.65 4.27
CA GLY A 62 10.17 0.29 3.13
C GLY A 62 9.76 -1.03 2.45
N SER A 63 8.70 -1.68 2.91
CA SER A 63 8.15 -2.90 2.31
C SER A 63 6.84 -2.62 1.59
N ASN A 64 6.55 -3.40 0.53
CA ASN A 64 5.24 -3.30 -0.12
C ASN A 64 4.16 -3.98 0.71
N ASP A 65 3.04 -3.28 0.86
CA ASP A 65 1.78 -3.79 1.40
C ASP A 65 0.77 -4.02 0.28
N ALA A 66 -0.27 -4.83 0.53
CA ALA A 66 -1.37 -5.02 -0.40
C ALA A 66 -2.63 -4.32 0.11
N MET A 67 -3.16 -3.43 -0.71
CA MET A 67 -4.44 -2.77 -0.51
C MET A 67 -5.50 -3.43 -1.38
N VAL A 68 -6.44 -4.13 -0.75
CA VAL A 68 -7.43 -4.97 -1.44
C VAL A 68 -8.82 -4.38 -1.27
N GLY A 69 -9.44 -4.02 -2.39
CA GLY A 69 -10.82 -3.59 -2.46
C GLY A 69 -11.76 -4.79 -2.52
N VAL A 70 -12.61 -4.94 -1.52
CA VAL A 70 -13.55 -6.06 -1.37
C VAL A 70 -14.99 -5.58 -1.27
N VAL A 71 -15.96 -6.48 -1.52
CA VAL A 71 -17.39 -6.17 -1.35
C VAL A 71 -17.96 -7.08 -0.29
N LYS A 72 -18.18 -6.53 0.90
CA LYS A 72 -18.77 -7.27 2.03
C LYS A 72 -19.36 -6.34 3.10
N SER A 73 -20.10 -6.93 4.05
CA SER A 73 -20.45 -6.30 5.32
C SER A 73 -19.30 -6.45 6.31
N THR A 74 -19.14 -5.47 7.22
CA THR A 74 -18.21 -5.56 8.35
C THR A 74 -18.96 -5.28 9.65
N ARG A 75 -18.33 -5.58 10.79
CA ARG A 75 -18.93 -5.28 12.10
C ARG A 75 -19.30 -3.80 12.26
N PHE A 76 -18.46 -2.92 11.74
CA PHE A 76 -18.65 -1.45 11.86
C PHE A 76 -19.48 -0.85 10.73
N TYR A 77 -19.79 -1.66 9.70
CA TYR A 77 -20.59 -1.27 8.56
C TYR A 77 -21.41 -2.47 8.08
N PRO A 78 -22.62 -2.69 8.67
CA PRO A 78 -23.41 -3.89 8.41
C PRO A 78 -23.95 -4.00 6.98
N GLU A 79 -24.09 -2.87 6.29
CA GLU A 79 -24.51 -2.89 4.89
C GLU A 79 -23.41 -3.46 3.99
N ARG A 80 -23.82 -4.30 3.02
CA ARG A 80 -22.92 -4.81 2.01
C ARG A 80 -22.47 -3.67 1.09
N GLY A 81 -21.16 -3.46 1.00
CA GLY A 81 -20.60 -2.42 0.16
C GLY A 81 -19.10 -2.58 -0.03
N ARG A 82 -18.50 -1.64 -0.75
CA ARG A 82 -17.06 -1.62 -0.97
C ARG A 82 -16.31 -1.31 0.31
N ARG A 83 -15.25 -2.08 0.55
CA ARG A 83 -14.38 -1.94 1.72
C ARG A 83 -12.94 -2.02 1.25
N LEU A 84 -12.04 -1.45 2.04
CA LEU A 84 -10.61 -1.57 1.87
C LEU A 84 -10.05 -2.48 2.96
N PHE A 85 -9.23 -3.46 2.57
CA PHE A 85 -8.42 -4.27 3.46
C PHE A 85 -6.95 -4.07 3.14
N ILE A 86 -6.12 -4.03 4.15
CA ILE A 86 -4.67 -3.85 4.01
C ILE A 86 -3.98 -5.07 4.61
N PHE A 87 -3.04 -5.62 3.85
CA PHE A 87 -2.26 -6.79 4.21
C PHE A 87 -0.78 -6.50 4.07
N LYS A 88 0.00 -7.17 4.90
CA LYS A 88 1.47 -7.17 4.89
C LYS A 88 2.00 -8.59 4.80
N GLN A 89 3.19 -8.77 4.24
CA GLN A 89 3.89 -10.04 4.35
C GLN A 89 4.81 -10.03 5.57
N LEU A 90 4.62 -11.00 6.45
CA LEU A 90 5.47 -11.25 7.60
C LEU A 90 6.05 -12.67 7.49
N ASN A 91 7.36 -12.80 7.45
CA ASN A 91 8.06 -14.07 7.28
C ASN A 91 7.56 -14.89 6.08
N GLY A 92 7.31 -14.22 4.95
CA GLY A 92 6.82 -14.83 3.71
C GLY A 92 5.33 -15.16 3.68
N HIS A 93 4.58 -14.81 4.71
CA HIS A 93 3.14 -15.08 4.80
C HIS A 93 2.32 -13.77 4.82
N VAL A 94 1.21 -13.77 4.10
CA VAL A 94 0.25 -12.65 4.12
C VAL A 94 -0.47 -12.59 5.46
N ARG A 95 -0.50 -11.40 6.06
CA ARG A 95 -1.20 -11.13 7.34
C ARG A 95 -2.01 -9.85 7.23
N PRO A 96 -3.21 -9.80 7.83
CA PRO A 96 -4.00 -8.58 7.82
C PRO A 96 -3.36 -7.52 8.72
N MET A 97 -3.23 -6.30 8.20
CA MET A 97 -2.92 -5.09 8.95
C MET A 97 -4.19 -4.35 9.37
N TRP A 98 -5.13 -4.24 8.43
CA TRP A 98 -6.37 -3.50 8.65
C TRP A 98 -7.52 -4.09 7.80
N MET A 99 -8.63 -4.38 8.44
CA MET A 99 -9.75 -5.12 7.86
C MET A 99 -11.02 -4.28 7.77
N GLY A 100 -10.91 -3.09 7.19
CA GLY A 100 -12.07 -2.32 6.77
C GLY A 100 -12.86 -1.63 7.87
N SER A 101 -12.19 -0.95 8.78
CA SER A 101 -12.84 0.10 9.56
C SER A 101 -13.36 1.19 8.61
N LYS A 102 -14.37 1.93 9.05
CA LYS A 102 -15.01 2.96 8.23
C LYS A 102 -14.01 4.08 7.89
N LEU A 103 -13.90 4.46 6.61
CA LEU A 103 -13.41 5.75 6.18
C LEU A 103 -14.47 6.85 6.45
N GLY A 104 -14.20 8.08 6.10
CA GLY A 104 -15.11 9.21 6.38
C GLY A 104 -16.49 9.07 5.75
N GLY A 105 -16.56 8.62 4.50
CA GLY A 105 -17.78 8.41 3.73
C GLY A 105 -18.01 6.97 3.30
N ILE A 106 -18.90 6.78 2.33
CA ILE A 106 -19.20 5.48 1.70
C ILE A 106 -18.22 5.26 0.57
N LEU A 107 -17.27 4.34 0.74
CA LEU A 107 -16.21 4.06 -0.22
C LEU A 107 -16.79 3.59 -1.56
N GLN A 108 -16.39 4.28 -2.63
CA GLN A 108 -16.68 3.91 -4.01
C GLN A 108 -15.45 3.31 -4.70
N ASP A 109 -14.28 3.88 -4.47
CA ASP A 109 -13.01 3.40 -5.00
C ASP A 109 -11.84 3.97 -4.22
N PHE A 110 -10.63 3.44 -4.45
CA PHE A 110 -9.40 3.97 -3.85
C PHE A 110 -8.21 3.81 -4.80
N ARG A 111 -7.19 4.61 -4.55
CA ARG A 111 -5.88 4.53 -5.17
C ARG A 111 -4.80 4.75 -4.12
N PHE A 112 -3.65 4.13 -4.35
CA PHE A 112 -2.44 4.46 -3.61
C PHE A 112 -1.59 5.43 -4.43
N VAL A 113 -1.35 6.63 -3.92
CA VAL A 113 -0.66 7.72 -4.60
C VAL A 113 0.27 8.40 -3.60
N ASP A 114 1.55 8.48 -3.92
CA ASP A 114 2.57 9.22 -3.14
C ASP A 114 2.54 8.90 -1.63
N GLY A 115 2.50 7.62 -1.28
CA GLY A 115 2.49 7.16 0.10
C GLY A 115 1.16 7.37 0.85
N ARG A 116 0.08 7.74 0.15
CA ARG A 116 -1.25 7.98 0.71
C ARG A 116 -2.30 7.12 0.03
N LEU A 117 -3.33 6.81 0.77
CA LEU A 117 -4.55 6.26 0.21
C LEU A 117 -5.47 7.41 -0.21
N ARG A 118 -5.71 7.55 -1.50
CA ARG A 118 -6.74 8.43 -2.04
C ARG A 118 -8.03 7.65 -2.22
N SER A 119 -9.12 8.14 -1.62
CA SER A 119 -10.45 7.53 -1.73
C SER A 119 -11.38 8.37 -2.59
N LEU A 120 -12.27 7.71 -3.29
CA LEU A 120 -13.49 8.26 -3.86
C LEU A 120 -14.64 7.79 -2.97
N GLU A 121 -15.38 8.71 -2.38
CA GLU A 121 -16.45 8.42 -1.42
C GLU A 121 -17.73 9.15 -1.80
N THR A 122 -18.88 8.59 -1.39
CA THR A 122 -20.17 9.31 -1.41
C THR A 122 -20.60 9.66 -0.01
N THR A 123 -21.34 10.74 0.10
CA THR A 123 -22.04 11.18 1.30
C THR A 123 -23.51 10.76 1.25
N THR A 124 -24.23 10.90 2.36
CA THR A 124 -25.67 10.52 2.45
C THR A 124 -26.58 11.36 1.56
N ASP A 125 -26.16 12.56 1.18
CA ASP A 125 -26.83 13.46 0.24
C ASP A 125 -26.47 13.21 -1.24
N SER A 126 -25.83 12.07 -1.54
CA SER A 126 -25.41 11.63 -2.88
C SER A 126 -24.36 12.53 -3.56
N LEU A 127 -23.69 13.38 -2.82
CA LEU A 127 -22.52 14.11 -3.29
C LEU A 127 -21.27 13.25 -3.17
N TYR A 128 -20.21 13.67 -3.87
CA TYR A 128 -18.94 12.97 -3.89
C TYR A 128 -17.84 13.76 -3.18
N VAL A 129 -16.92 13.00 -2.63
CA VAL A 129 -15.73 13.47 -1.93
C VAL A 129 -14.52 12.69 -2.45
N VAL A 130 -13.42 13.38 -2.70
CA VAL A 130 -12.10 12.77 -2.84
C VAL A 130 -11.27 13.20 -1.64
N ALA A 131 -10.83 12.23 -0.87
CA ALA A 131 -10.05 12.44 0.35
C ALA A 131 -8.75 11.65 0.32
N GLU A 132 -7.76 12.10 1.07
CA GLU A 132 -6.54 11.35 1.32
C GLU A 132 -6.45 10.94 2.78
N TYR A 133 -5.92 9.74 2.97
CA TYR A 133 -5.68 9.13 4.25
C TYR A 133 -4.23 8.67 4.33
N ARG A 134 -3.68 8.68 5.54
CA ARG A 134 -2.36 8.16 5.85
C ARG A 134 -2.46 7.03 6.89
N TRP A 135 -1.48 6.17 6.91
CA TRP A 135 -1.37 5.18 7.97
C TRP A 135 -1.03 5.84 9.30
N ALA A 136 -1.72 5.44 10.37
CA ALA A 136 -1.55 5.99 11.72
C ALA A 136 -1.28 4.87 12.75
N GLY A 137 -0.43 3.91 12.40
CA GLY A 137 0.02 2.84 13.30
C GLY A 137 -0.91 1.63 13.36
N PHE A 138 -2.22 1.82 13.44
CA PHE A 138 -3.20 0.71 13.52
C PHE A 138 -4.40 0.89 12.60
N GLY A 139 -4.38 1.89 11.73
CA GLY A 139 -5.45 2.15 10.77
C GLY A 139 -5.23 3.40 9.95
N MET A 140 -6.19 3.69 9.09
CA MET A 140 -6.17 4.86 8.23
C MET A 140 -6.70 6.09 8.97
N ALA A 141 -5.91 7.15 9.05
CA ALA A 141 -6.31 8.45 9.56
C ALA A 141 -6.54 9.42 8.40
N PHE A 142 -7.61 10.21 8.50
CA PHE A 142 -7.89 11.29 7.55
C PHE A 142 -6.71 12.28 7.51
N ASP A 143 -6.30 12.65 6.32
CA ASP A 143 -5.25 13.64 6.08
C ASP A 143 -5.86 14.94 5.56
N ARG A 144 -6.52 14.89 4.39
CA ARG A 144 -7.13 16.07 3.78
C ARG A 144 -8.23 15.72 2.78
N PHE A 145 -9.06 16.70 2.46
CA PHE A 145 -9.90 16.67 1.28
C PHE A 145 -9.12 17.19 0.06
N ILE A 146 -9.21 16.46 -1.05
CA ILE A 146 -8.80 16.98 -2.37
C ILE A 146 -9.95 17.82 -2.93
N ILE A 147 -11.18 17.28 -2.91
CA ILE A 147 -12.42 18.01 -3.24
C ILE A 147 -13.58 17.38 -2.48
N LYS A 148 -14.61 18.18 -2.18
CA LYS A 148 -15.82 17.71 -1.50
C LYS A 148 -17.08 18.41 -2.01
N GLY A 149 -18.23 17.74 -1.87
CA GLY A 149 -19.52 18.31 -2.19
C GLY A 149 -19.74 18.52 -3.69
N VAL A 150 -19.18 17.65 -4.53
CA VAL A 150 -19.27 17.75 -6.00
C VAL A 150 -20.02 16.57 -6.60
N ASN A 151 -20.38 16.69 -7.89
CA ASN A 151 -20.94 15.58 -8.65
C ASN A 151 -19.87 14.51 -8.96
N ARG A 152 -20.32 13.33 -9.42
CA ARG A 152 -19.45 12.18 -9.72
C ARG A 152 -18.38 12.50 -10.76
N GLU A 153 -18.75 13.18 -11.85
CA GLU A 153 -17.82 13.49 -12.95
C GLU A 153 -16.63 14.32 -12.45
N THR A 154 -16.94 15.40 -11.73
CA THR A 154 -15.93 16.27 -11.13
C THR A 154 -15.06 15.49 -10.15
N ALA A 155 -15.65 14.71 -9.23
CA ALA A 155 -14.91 13.92 -8.28
C ALA A 155 -13.97 12.91 -8.97
N THR A 156 -14.43 12.24 -10.03
CA THR A 156 -13.62 11.27 -10.78
C THR A 156 -12.38 11.93 -11.38
N LYS A 157 -12.47 13.14 -11.93
CA LYS A 157 -11.31 13.87 -12.46
C LYS A 157 -10.23 14.09 -11.40
N TYR A 158 -10.62 14.49 -10.20
CA TYR A 158 -9.69 14.68 -9.08
C TYR A 158 -9.16 13.38 -8.49
N PHE A 159 -9.95 12.32 -8.56
CA PHE A 159 -9.55 11.00 -8.10
C PHE A 159 -8.49 10.36 -9.01
N GLU A 160 -8.54 10.63 -10.31
CA GLU A 160 -7.65 10.04 -11.31
C GLU A 160 -6.31 10.80 -11.48
N GLN A 161 -6.20 12.01 -11.00
CA GLN A 161 -4.95 12.79 -10.99
C GLN A 161 -3.91 12.20 -10.03
#